data_8d49ba62ddb101c33b7244af91837eb9
#
_entry.id   8d49ba62ddb101c33b7244af91837eb9
#
_cell.length_a   1.000
_cell.length_b   1.000
_cell.length_c   1.000
_cell.angle_alpha   90.00
_cell.angle_beta   90.00
_cell.angle_gamma   90.00
#
_symmetry.space_group_name_H-M   'P 1'
#
loop_
_entity.id
_entity.type
_entity.pdbx_description
1 polymer ?
#
loop_
_entity_poly.entity_id
_entity_poly.type
_entity_poly.pdbx_seq_one_letter_code
_entity_poly.pdbx_strand_id
1 'polypeptide(L)'
;MNVRQRQAGWYVAESRGGDAARSVRLGGVLVPTRRLALRWLRRQARRFADALDPDPYTPWVPGGALYPVGVAGLRDAPAELRYWATSFREHDYALGRLADGLPYEFVARDATSWYGLVMRPLVPARASVPLSSLRQG
;
A
#
# COMPACT_ATOMS: atom_id res chain seq x y z
N MET A 1 15.88 27.43 3.89
CA MET A 1 15.87 26.57 3.23
C MET A 1 15.30 25.50 3.76
N ASN A 2 15.49 25.21 4.69
CA ASN A 2 15.09 24.13 5.17
C ASN A 2 13.71 24.08 5.61
N VAL A 3 13.08 25.15 5.82
CA VAL A 3 11.72 25.16 6.24
C VAL A 3 10.88 24.48 5.25
N ARG A 4 11.11 24.74 3.99
CA ARG A 4 10.39 24.14 2.97
C ARG A 4 10.57 22.69 2.99
N GLN A 5 11.74 22.22 3.18
CA GLN A 5 11.96 20.83 3.18
C GLN A 5 11.29 20.17 4.33
N ARG A 6 11.22 20.82 5.45
CA ARG A 6 10.55 20.21 6.56
C ARG A 6 9.09 20.08 6.31
N GLN A 7 8.47 21.02 5.68
CA GLN A 7 7.08 20.94 5.42
C GLN A 7 6.78 19.87 4.43
N ALA A 8 7.69 19.57 3.57
CA ALA A 8 7.45 18.58 2.57
C ALA A 8 7.67 17.19 3.11
N GLY A 9 7.94 17.07 4.38
CA GLY A 9 8.32 15.78 4.90
C GLY A 9 7.20 14.85 5.33
N TRP A 10 5.95 15.26 5.23
CA TRP A 10 4.86 14.38 5.68
C TRP A 10 4.31 13.52 4.54
N TYR A 11 3.89 12.32 4.91
CA TYR A 11 3.44 11.36 3.93
C TYR A 11 2.19 10.64 4.43
N VAL A 12 1.34 10.28 3.48
CA VAL A 12 0.13 9.52 3.78
C VAL A 12 0.32 8.12 3.23
N ALA A 13 0.00 7.11 4.04
CA ALA A 13 -0.02 5.75 3.57
C ALA A 13 -1.40 5.18 3.84
N GLU A 14 -1.93 4.41 2.89
CA GLU A 14 -3.27 3.84 3.00
C GLU A 14 -3.30 2.43 2.47
N SER A 15 -4.17 1.62 3.05
CA SER A 15 -4.45 0.31 2.50
C SER A 15 -5.92 0.28 2.10
N ARG A 16 -6.20 -0.34 0.98
CA ARG A 16 -7.53 -0.41 0.41
C ARG A 16 -7.80 -1.82 -0.08
N GLY A 17 -9.05 -2.14 -0.27
CA GLY A 17 -9.41 -3.42 -0.82
C GLY A 17 -10.74 -3.32 -1.52
N GLY A 18 -11.06 -4.35 -2.28
CA GLY A 18 -12.35 -4.33 -2.97
C GLY A 18 -12.48 -5.42 -3.99
N ASP A 19 -13.51 -5.29 -4.80
CA ASP A 19 -13.78 -6.20 -5.90
C ASP A 19 -14.08 -5.34 -7.13
N ALA A 20 -14.71 -5.92 -8.12
CA ALA A 20 -15.00 -5.18 -9.34
C ALA A 20 -16.02 -4.06 -9.12
N ALA A 21 -16.83 -4.18 -8.09
CA ALA A 21 -17.92 -3.23 -7.87
C ALA A 21 -17.64 -2.15 -6.87
N ARG A 22 -16.77 -2.41 -5.89
CA ARG A 22 -16.56 -1.41 -4.85
C ARG A 22 -15.17 -1.46 -4.29
N SER A 23 -14.71 -0.36 -3.72
CA SER A 23 -13.46 -0.31 -2.99
C SER A 23 -13.71 0.29 -1.61
N VAL A 24 -12.92 -0.15 -0.64
CA VAL A 24 -13.06 0.28 0.72
C VAL A 24 -11.68 0.62 1.25
N ARG A 25 -11.60 1.69 2.03
CA ARG A 25 -10.37 2.03 2.69
C ARG A 25 -10.25 1.15 3.92
N LEU A 26 -9.16 0.43 4.03
CA LEU A 26 -8.95 -0.49 5.14
C LEU A 26 -8.10 0.09 6.25
N GLY A 27 -7.30 1.08 5.98
CA GLY A 27 -6.52 1.74 7.01
C GLY A 27 -5.73 2.88 6.44
N GLY A 28 -5.13 3.68 7.29
CA GLY A 28 -4.31 4.79 6.86
C GLY A 28 -3.52 5.39 7.99
N VAL A 29 -2.46 6.11 7.63
CA VAL A 29 -1.62 6.76 8.61
C VAL A 29 -0.97 7.99 7.97
N LEU A 30 -0.69 8.99 8.79
CA LEU A 30 0.03 10.18 8.38
C LEU A 30 1.33 10.19 9.16
N VAL A 31 2.45 10.16 8.47
CA VAL A 31 3.76 10.03 9.12
C VAL A 31 4.75 11.04 8.56
N PRO A 32 5.77 11.41 9.33
CA PRO A 32 6.71 12.45 8.91
C PRO A 32 7.80 12.01 7.94
N THR A 33 7.96 10.74 7.68
CA THR A 33 9.01 10.31 6.74
C THR A 33 8.49 9.24 5.82
N ARG A 34 9.08 9.18 4.63
CA ARG A 34 8.68 8.15 3.67
C ARG A 34 9.06 6.76 4.17
N ARG A 35 10.11 6.64 4.95
CA ARG A 35 10.48 5.34 5.49
C ARG A 35 9.45 4.83 6.47
N LEU A 36 8.87 5.71 7.27
CA LEU A 36 7.81 5.29 8.18
C LEU A 36 6.56 4.89 7.40
N ALA A 37 6.26 5.59 6.32
CA ALA A 37 5.13 5.23 5.47
C ALA A 37 5.34 3.83 4.90
N LEU A 38 6.53 3.56 4.37
CA LEU A 38 6.83 2.25 3.81
C LEU A 38 6.75 1.17 4.88
N ARG A 39 7.26 1.44 6.06
CA ARG A 39 7.22 0.48 7.14
C ARG A 39 5.80 0.10 7.51
N TRP A 40 4.93 1.10 7.55
CA TRP A 40 3.53 0.86 7.85
C TRP A 40 2.90 -0.01 6.76
N LEU A 41 3.17 0.29 5.49
CA LEU A 41 2.62 -0.51 4.40
C LEU A 41 3.12 -1.94 4.42
N ARG A 42 4.39 -2.15 4.78
CA ARG A 42 4.90 -3.51 4.87
C ARG A 42 4.18 -4.30 5.94
N ARG A 43 3.84 -3.66 7.05
CA ARG A 43 3.08 -4.34 8.08
C ARG A 43 1.68 -4.67 7.59
N GLN A 44 1.06 -3.75 6.86
CA GLN A 44 -0.27 -3.99 6.32
C GLN A 44 -0.24 -5.17 5.34
N ALA A 45 0.77 -5.22 4.50
CA ALA A 45 0.90 -6.31 3.53
C ALA A 45 0.97 -7.67 4.24
N ARG A 46 1.75 -7.75 5.31
CA ARG A 46 1.87 -9.00 6.06
C ARG A 46 0.58 -9.37 6.77
N ARG A 47 -0.09 -8.38 7.34
CA ARG A 47 -1.35 -8.63 8.02
C ARG A 47 -2.41 -9.14 7.07
N PHE A 48 -2.50 -8.54 5.89
CA PHE A 48 -3.48 -8.99 4.91
C PHE A 48 -3.13 -10.39 4.41
N ALA A 49 -1.86 -10.63 4.13
CA ALA A 49 -1.45 -11.95 3.65
C ALA A 49 -1.77 -13.03 4.68
N ASP A 50 -1.50 -12.74 5.95
CA ASP A 50 -1.76 -13.71 7.01
C ASP A 50 -3.25 -13.93 7.21
N ALA A 51 -4.05 -12.90 7.04
CA ALA A 51 -5.48 -13.04 7.18
C ALA A 51 -6.08 -13.84 6.02
N LEU A 52 -5.53 -13.67 4.82
CA LEU A 52 -6.04 -14.37 3.65
C LEU A 52 -5.51 -15.80 3.53
N ASP A 53 -4.34 -16.04 4.09
CA ASP A 53 -3.68 -17.34 3.95
C ASP A 53 -2.95 -17.63 5.26
N PRO A 54 -3.67 -18.13 6.27
CA PRO A 54 -3.08 -18.40 7.57
C PRO A 54 -2.02 -19.49 7.50
N ASP A 55 -1.13 -19.51 8.49
CA ASP A 55 -0.08 -20.48 8.58
C ASP A 55 -0.68 -21.89 8.61
N PRO A 56 -0.31 -22.75 7.69
CA PRO A 56 -0.86 -24.10 7.63
C PRO A 56 -0.48 -24.96 8.84
N TYR A 57 0.50 -24.52 9.61
CA TYR A 57 0.92 -25.28 10.77
C TYR A 57 0.17 -24.85 12.02
N THR A 58 -0.74 -23.93 11.91
CA THR A 58 -1.56 -23.51 13.05
C THR A 58 -2.46 -24.68 13.42
N PRO A 59 -2.45 -25.12 14.66
CA PRO A 59 -3.15 -26.35 15.06
C PRO A 59 -4.64 -26.35 14.79
N TRP A 60 -5.28 -25.21 14.77
CA TRP A 60 -6.72 -25.16 14.57
C TRP A 60 -7.11 -25.31 13.11
N VAL A 61 -6.16 -25.36 12.22
CA VAL A 61 -6.48 -25.46 10.80
C VAL A 61 -6.19 -26.89 10.34
N PRO A 62 -7.18 -27.59 9.84
CA PRO A 62 -6.96 -28.93 9.31
C PRO A 62 -6.01 -28.88 8.13
N GLY A 63 -5.10 -29.81 8.07
CA GLY A 63 -4.09 -29.80 7.03
C GLY A 63 -4.64 -29.74 5.63
N GLY A 64 -5.75 -30.43 5.40
CA GLY A 64 -6.29 -30.42 4.06
C GLY A 64 -7.09 -29.18 3.72
N ALA A 65 -7.28 -28.31 4.69
CA ALA A 65 -8.08 -27.13 4.43
C ALA A 65 -7.30 -26.04 3.72
N LEU A 66 -6.00 -26.06 3.79
CA LEU A 66 -5.21 -25.04 3.14
C LEU A 66 -4.57 -25.61 1.91
N TYR A 67 -5.36 -25.85 0.92
CA TYR A 67 -4.89 -26.38 -0.29
C TYR A 67 -4.50 -25.27 -1.16
N PRO A 68 -3.31 -25.21 -1.63
CA PRO A 68 -2.93 -24.14 -2.53
C PRO A 68 -3.77 -24.34 -3.77
N VAL A 69 -4.49 -23.39 -4.10
CA VAL A 69 -5.24 -23.46 -5.29
C VAL A 69 -4.29 -23.13 -6.39
N GLY A 70 -3.53 -24.05 -6.73
CA GLY A 70 -2.54 -23.81 -7.72
C GLY A 70 -3.07 -23.92 -9.08
N VAL A 71 -3.94 -23.09 -9.44
CA VAL A 71 -4.39 -23.10 -10.81
C VAL A 71 -3.54 -22.11 -11.53
N ALA A 72 -2.88 -22.60 -12.55
CA ALA A 72 -2.01 -21.77 -13.35
C ALA A 72 -2.78 -20.60 -13.89
N GLY A 73 -2.22 -19.45 -13.79
CA GLY A 73 -2.84 -18.25 -14.32
C GLY A 73 -3.67 -17.47 -13.32
N LEU A 74 -4.00 -18.06 -12.18
CA LEU A 74 -4.72 -17.29 -11.19
C LEU A 74 -3.76 -16.49 -10.35
N ARG A 75 -4.17 -15.28 -10.00
CA ARG A 75 -3.38 -14.44 -9.13
C ARG A 75 -3.56 -14.89 -7.69
N ASP A 76 -2.54 -14.70 -6.90
CA ASP A 76 -2.53 -15.13 -5.53
C ASP A 76 -2.16 -13.92 -4.67
N ALA A 77 -3.16 -13.23 -4.17
CA ALA A 77 -2.93 -12.01 -3.43
C ALA A 77 -2.03 -12.20 -2.20
N PRO A 78 -2.23 -13.24 -1.36
CA PRO A 78 -1.34 -13.40 -0.22
C PRO A 78 0.12 -13.55 -0.64
N ALA A 79 0.40 -14.32 -1.68
CA ALA A 79 1.77 -14.49 -2.13
C ALA A 79 2.32 -13.19 -2.68
N GLU A 80 1.52 -12.44 -3.41
CA GLU A 80 1.97 -11.16 -3.95
C GLU A 80 2.26 -10.17 -2.83
N LEU A 81 1.42 -10.16 -1.80
CA LEU A 81 1.63 -9.27 -0.68
C LEU A 81 2.88 -9.64 0.10
N ARG A 82 3.13 -10.93 0.30
CA ARG A 82 4.33 -11.37 0.99
C ARG A 82 5.58 -11.06 0.19
N TYR A 83 5.51 -11.24 -1.11
CA TYR A 83 6.64 -10.91 -1.96
C TYR A 83 6.93 -9.42 -1.85
N TRP A 84 5.91 -8.59 -1.95
CA TRP A 84 6.11 -7.15 -1.88
C TRP A 84 6.69 -6.75 -0.52
N ALA A 85 6.22 -7.37 0.55
CA ALA A 85 6.64 -7.01 1.90
C ALA A 85 8.14 -7.23 2.13
N THR A 86 8.78 -8.07 1.33
CA THR A 86 10.19 -8.36 1.49
C THR A 86 11.04 -7.96 0.30
N SER A 87 10.48 -7.33 -0.70
CA SER A 87 11.23 -6.99 -1.91
C SER A 87 11.95 -5.66 -1.75
N PHE A 88 13.25 -5.70 -1.55
CA PHE A 88 14.01 -4.48 -1.45
C PHE A 88 13.95 -3.67 -2.73
N ARG A 89 13.88 -4.32 -3.87
CA ARG A 89 13.80 -3.61 -5.12
C ARG A 89 12.54 -2.77 -5.20
N GLU A 90 11.40 -3.35 -4.81
CA GLU A 90 10.16 -2.61 -4.82
C GLU A 90 10.18 -1.48 -3.81
N HIS A 91 10.79 -1.71 -2.66
CA HIS A 91 10.85 -0.68 -1.64
C HIS A 91 11.73 0.50 -2.05
N ASP A 92 12.86 0.20 -2.70
CA ASP A 92 13.72 1.27 -3.18
C ASP A 92 13.01 2.08 -4.26
N TYR A 93 12.29 1.41 -5.13
CA TYR A 93 11.54 2.10 -6.18
C TYR A 93 10.48 2.99 -5.54
N ALA A 94 9.75 2.46 -4.55
CA ALA A 94 8.71 3.22 -3.89
C ALA A 94 9.27 4.46 -3.20
N LEU A 95 10.39 4.29 -2.48
CA LEU A 95 10.99 5.43 -1.80
C LEU A 95 11.49 6.47 -2.80
N GLY A 96 11.99 6.02 -3.94
CA GLY A 96 12.42 6.94 -4.98
C GLY A 96 11.27 7.75 -5.55
N ARG A 97 10.12 7.11 -5.75
CA ARG A 97 8.94 7.82 -6.21
C ARG A 97 8.57 8.93 -5.25
N LEU A 98 8.52 8.59 -3.95
CA LEU A 98 8.15 9.60 -2.96
C LEU A 98 9.20 10.71 -2.88
N ALA A 99 10.47 10.39 -3.03
CA ALA A 99 11.51 11.39 -3.01
C ALA A 99 11.34 12.37 -4.15
N ASP A 100 10.76 11.92 -5.26
CA ASP A 100 10.51 12.77 -6.41
C ASP A 100 9.15 13.46 -6.33
N GLY A 101 8.46 13.34 -5.22
CA GLY A 101 7.16 13.98 -5.05
C GLY A 101 6.01 13.22 -5.68
N LEU A 102 6.23 11.97 -6.05
CA LEU A 102 5.23 11.19 -6.77
C LEU A 102 4.62 10.12 -5.88
N PRO A 103 3.37 9.75 -6.14
CA PRO A 103 2.76 8.68 -5.34
C PRO A 103 3.24 7.32 -5.79
N TYR A 104 3.06 6.35 -4.94
CA TYR A 104 3.38 4.96 -5.24
C TYR A 104 2.19 4.09 -4.88
N GLU A 105 1.93 3.09 -5.70
CA GLU A 105 0.85 2.15 -5.44
C GLU A 105 1.27 0.74 -5.83
N PHE A 106 0.92 -0.22 -5.00
CA PHE A 106 1.08 -1.64 -5.31
C PHE A 106 -0.27 -2.29 -5.14
N VAL A 107 -0.67 -3.14 -6.07
CA VAL A 107 -1.96 -3.82 -6.01
C VAL A 107 -1.73 -5.32 -6.14
N ALA A 108 -2.25 -6.07 -5.17
CA ALA A 108 -2.24 -7.53 -5.22
C ALA A 108 -3.65 -7.98 -5.56
N ARG A 109 -3.79 -9.01 -6.37
CA ARG A 109 -5.09 -9.45 -6.85
C ARG A 109 -5.32 -10.92 -6.63
N ASP A 110 -6.56 -11.24 -6.29
CA ASP A 110 -7.06 -12.60 -6.31
C ASP A 110 -8.08 -12.70 -7.44
N ALA A 111 -8.75 -13.83 -7.56
CA ALA A 111 -9.71 -14.03 -8.61
C ALA A 111 -10.83 -12.99 -8.59
N THR A 112 -11.31 -12.63 -7.42
CA THR A 112 -12.46 -11.74 -7.34
C THR A 112 -12.19 -10.47 -6.54
N SER A 113 -11.04 -10.34 -5.93
CA SER A 113 -10.76 -9.18 -5.08
C SER A 113 -9.37 -8.64 -5.30
N TRP A 114 -9.12 -7.46 -4.78
CA TRP A 114 -7.83 -6.82 -4.88
C TRP A 114 -7.52 -6.08 -3.59
N TYR A 115 -6.24 -5.90 -3.33
CA TYR A 115 -5.76 -5.20 -2.14
C TYR A 115 -4.69 -4.21 -2.57
N GLY A 116 -4.86 -2.96 -2.21
CA GLY A 116 -3.97 -1.89 -2.65
C GLY A 116 -3.23 -1.27 -1.49
N LEU A 117 -1.96 -0.99 -1.70
CA LEU A 117 -1.11 -0.30 -0.75
C LEU A 117 -0.62 0.96 -1.44
N VAL A 118 -0.94 2.11 -0.86
CA VAL A 118 -0.67 3.38 -1.50
C VAL A 118 0.08 4.28 -0.54
N MET A 119 1.04 5.02 -1.02
CA MET A 119 1.62 6.08 -0.22
C MET A 119 1.93 7.27 -1.11
N ARG A 120 1.85 8.45 -0.55
CA ARG A 120 2.05 9.67 -1.30
C ARG A 120 2.54 10.78 -0.40
N PRO A 121 3.24 11.75 -0.95
CA PRO A 121 3.59 12.92 -0.17
C PRO A 121 2.33 13.69 0.16
N LEU A 122 2.30 14.29 1.34
CA LEU A 122 1.19 15.15 1.67
C LEU A 122 1.45 16.50 1.02
N VAL A 123 0.55 16.88 0.14
CA VAL A 123 0.73 18.13 -0.57
C VAL A 123 0.09 19.25 0.22
N PRO A 124 0.80 20.30 0.51
CA PRO A 124 0.23 21.42 1.25
C PRO A 124 -0.98 21.98 0.54
N ALA A 125 -1.98 22.33 1.30
CA ALA A 125 -3.17 22.88 0.73
C ALA A 125 -2.90 24.06 -0.17
N ARG A 126 -1.92 24.87 0.18
CA ARG A 126 -1.67 26.00 -0.63
C ARG A 126 -1.22 25.64 -2.01
N ALA A 127 -0.72 24.45 -2.19
CA ALA A 127 -0.27 24.08 -3.50
C ALA A 127 -1.45 24.00 -4.46
N SER A 128 -2.62 23.75 -3.97
CA SER A 128 -3.72 23.69 -4.86
C SER A 128 -4.46 25.00 -4.86
N VAL A 129 -4.29 25.80 -3.90
CA VAL A 129 -4.94 27.04 -3.87
C VAL A 129 -4.67 27.90 -5.07
N PRO A 130 -3.46 27.99 -5.49
CA PRO A 130 -3.13 28.85 -6.60
C PRO A 130 -4.01 28.57 -7.77
N LEU A 131 -4.31 27.34 -7.92
CA LEU A 131 -5.06 27.02 -9.05
C LEU A 131 -6.35 27.65 -8.96
N SER A 132 -6.93 27.55 -7.88
CA SER A 132 -8.21 28.05 -7.79
C SER A 132 -8.17 29.49 -7.92
N SER A 133 -7.22 30.09 -7.33
CA SER A 133 -7.24 31.47 -7.40
C SER A 133 -7.08 31.91 -8.81
N LEU A 134 -6.37 31.13 -9.49
CA LEU A 134 -6.19 31.52 -10.78
C LEU A 134 -7.44 31.60 -11.40
N ARG A 135 -8.25 30.77 -11.18
CA ARG A 135 -9.30 30.74 -11.92
C ARG A 135 -10.11 31.82 -11.71
N GLN A 136 -10.11 32.35 -10.81
CA GLN A 136 -10.88 33.28 -10.58
C GLN A 136 -10.62 34.37 -11.24
N GLY A 137 -9.57 34.45 -11.49
CA GLY A 137 -9.23 35.63 -12.18
C GLY A 137 -10.18 35.97 -13.12
#